data_686a357ac466bf2254381f03f711565a
#
_entry.id   686a357ac466bf2254381f03f711565a
#
_cell.length_a   1.000
_cell.length_b   1.000
_cell.length_c   1.000
_cell.angle_alpha   90.00
_cell.angle_beta   90.00
_cell.angle_gamma   90.00
#
_symmetry.space_group_name_H-M   'P 1'
#
loop_
_entity.id
_entity.type
_entity.pdbx_description
1 polymer ?
#
loop_
_entity_poly.entity_id
_entity_poly.type
_entity_poly.pdbx_seq_one_letter_code
_entity_poly.pdbx_strand_id
1 'polypeptide(L)'
;LGYNNAKLVDVTENIANDLKGFDVAYNALHGKYGEDGCIQGLLEILKIPYTGCGVMASAIGMNKEYTKKVLRDASLPLIKSVCVSKGDNLFQKTEDLVYPFMVKPVCEGSSFGMSKVNTQDELVKAIFDASKFNQDILIEEYKVGVNATVGVLEKDGEPFATDILELRPHNEWYDYEAKYTKGMTDFILPAEISEEMTKVVKEAAIKAFKVCGCSGVSRVDFLISDDIPYILEINTSPGMTDTSDLPAQAASMGISYDELVELTLKSAGLNK
;
A
#
# COMPACT_ATOMS: atom_id res chain seq x y z
N LEU A 1 11.01 22.01 -10.55
CA LEU A 1 12.41 21.53 -10.47
C LEU A 1 13.28 21.89 -11.69
N GLY A 2 12.72 22.46 -12.77
CA GLY A 2 13.50 22.94 -13.92
C GLY A 2 14.01 21.85 -14.88
N TYR A 3 13.51 20.63 -14.81
CA TYR A 3 13.81 19.57 -15.77
C TYR A 3 13.08 19.82 -17.10
N ASN A 4 13.76 20.43 -18.06
CA ASN A 4 13.16 20.85 -19.35
C ASN A 4 12.92 19.68 -20.33
N ASN A 5 13.52 18.52 -20.07
CA ASN A 5 13.47 17.34 -20.96
C ASN A 5 12.53 16.24 -20.45
N ALA A 6 11.67 16.52 -19.46
CA ALA A 6 10.71 15.55 -18.96
C ALA A 6 9.61 15.29 -20.01
N LYS A 7 9.26 14.03 -20.21
CA LYS A 7 8.21 13.58 -21.13
C LYS A 7 7.31 12.59 -20.43
N LEU A 8 6.00 12.78 -20.57
CA LEU A 8 5.01 11.80 -20.11
C LEU A 8 4.98 10.62 -21.09
N VAL A 9 5.06 9.40 -20.53
CA VAL A 9 4.99 8.16 -21.28
C VAL A 9 3.96 7.24 -20.61
N ASP A 10 2.93 6.84 -21.36
CA ASP A 10 1.93 5.89 -20.91
C ASP A 10 2.36 4.45 -21.17
N VAL A 11 1.82 3.50 -20.38
CA VAL A 11 2.05 2.07 -20.57
C VAL A 11 1.18 1.56 -21.73
N THR A 12 1.86 1.28 -22.84
CA THR A 12 1.26 0.69 -24.04
C THR A 12 2.03 -0.57 -24.43
N GLU A 13 1.57 -1.29 -25.45
CA GLU A 13 2.29 -2.43 -26.03
C GLU A 13 3.67 -2.04 -26.61
N ASN A 14 3.87 -0.75 -26.91
CA ASN A 14 5.11 -0.20 -27.45
C ASN A 14 6.05 0.37 -26.36
N ILE A 15 5.69 0.30 -25.08
CA ILE A 15 6.38 0.96 -23.97
C ILE A 15 7.90 0.76 -23.99
N ALA A 16 8.38 -0.44 -24.36
CA ALA A 16 9.81 -0.74 -24.44
C ALA A 16 10.54 0.09 -25.52
N ASN A 17 9.86 0.50 -26.60
CA ASN A 17 10.42 1.39 -27.61
C ASN A 17 10.29 2.86 -27.19
N ASP A 18 9.18 3.22 -26.55
CA ASP A 18 8.89 4.58 -26.12
C ASP A 18 9.85 5.05 -25.02
N LEU A 19 10.38 4.09 -24.24
CA LEU A 19 11.36 4.35 -23.18
C LEU A 19 12.82 4.46 -23.65
N LYS A 20 13.12 4.19 -24.92
CA LYS A 20 14.49 4.27 -25.42
C LYS A 20 15.02 5.71 -25.39
N GLY A 21 16.23 5.87 -24.86
CA GLY A 21 16.95 7.14 -24.86
C GLY A 21 16.61 8.04 -23.65
N PHE A 22 15.85 7.54 -22.67
CA PHE A 22 15.70 8.22 -21.39
C PHE A 22 16.79 7.79 -20.41
N ASP A 23 17.27 8.74 -19.62
CA ASP A 23 18.31 8.53 -18.61
C ASP A 23 17.73 8.00 -17.29
N VAL A 24 16.47 8.32 -17.01
CA VAL A 24 15.76 7.96 -15.77
C VAL A 24 14.25 7.93 -16.00
N ALA A 25 13.56 7.02 -15.32
CA ALA A 25 12.12 6.95 -15.29
C ALA A 25 11.58 7.34 -13.89
N TYR A 26 10.75 8.39 -13.83
CA TYR A 26 9.95 8.68 -12.65
C TYR A 26 8.67 7.86 -12.74
N ASN A 27 8.54 6.81 -11.91
CA ASN A 27 7.35 5.98 -11.90
C ASN A 27 6.23 6.66 -11.10
N ALA A 28 5.21 7.12 -11.81
CA ALA A 28 3.98 7.69 -11.25
C ALA A 28 2.75 6.83 -11.57
N LEU A 29 2.96 5.56 -11.92
CA LEU A 29 1.91 4.61 -12.23
C LEU A 29 1.34 3.98 -10.94
N HIS A 30 0.07 3.58 -11.01
CA HIS A 30 -0.62 2.88 -9.93
C HIS A 30 -1.28 1.59 -10.45
N GLY A 31 -1.52 0.64 -9.53
CA GLY A 31 -2.20 -0.61 -9.84
C GLY A 31 -1.40 -1.51 -10.77
N LYS A 32 -2.15 -2.24 -11.60
CA LYS A 32 -1.61 -3.22 -12.54
C LYS A 32 -0.58 -2.60 -13.48
N TYR A 33 0.54 -3.29 -13.66
CA TYR A 33 1.75 -2.90 -14.38
C TYR A 33 2.57 -1.78 -13.73
N GLY A 34 1.98 -0.91 -12.90
CA GLY A 34 2.65 0.23 -12.30
C GLY A 34 3.36 -0.08 -10.98
N GLU A 35 2.69 -0.86 -10.12
CA GLU A 35 3.17 -1.17 -8.77
C GLU A 35 3.23 -2.67 -8.45
N ASP A 36 3.18 -3.53 -9.48
CA ASP A 36 3.21 -4.99 -9.36
C ASP A 36 4.55 -5.65 -9.74
N GLY A 37 5.56 -4.85 -10.09
CA GLY A 37 6.87 -5.30 -10.53
C GLY A 37 7.05 -5.38 -12.04
N CYS A 38 5.98 -5.25 -12.84
CA CYS A 38 6.06 -5.40 -14.29
C CYS A 38 6.86 -4.29 -14.95
N ILE A 39 6.53 -3.02 -14.69
CA ILE A 39 7.28 -1.88 -15.27
C ILE A 39 8.69 -1.82 -14.69
N GLN A 40 8.87 -2.15 -13.42
CA GLN A 40 10.15 -2.22 -12.76
C GLN A 40 11.07 -3.24 -13.47
N GLY A 41 10.56 -4.44 -13.74
CA GLY A 41 11.29 -5.49 -14.46
C GLY A 41 11.66 -5.09 -15.90
N LEU A 42 10.79 -4.36 -16.59
CA LEU A 42 11.09 -3.82 -17.91
C LEU A 42 12.23 -2.79 -17.84
N LEU A 43 12.17 -1.88 -16.87
CA LEU A 43 13.19 -0.84 -16.69
C LEU A 43 14.56 -1.43 -16.30
N GLU A 44 14.59 -2.51 -15.49
CA GLU A 44 15.80 -3.29 -15.20
C GLU A 44 16.42 -3.87 -16.49
N ILE A 45 15.59 -4.50 -17.36
CA ILE A 45 16.05 -5.09 -18.63
C ILE A 45 16.58 -4.00 -19.57
N LEU A 46 15.91 -2.85 -19.63
CA LEU A 46 16.32 -1.71 -20.45
C LEU A 46 17.49 -0.92 -19.86
N LYS A 47 17.91 -1.22 -18.63
CA LYS A 47 18.94 -0.52 -17.86
C LYS A 47 18.65 0.97 -17.69
N ILE A 48 17.38 1.31 -17.50
CA ILE A 48 16.92 2.67 -17.21
C ILE A 48 16.69 2.77 -15.71
N PRO A 49 17.47 3.55 -14.96
CA PRO A 49 17.24 3.81 -13.56
C PRO A 49 15.82 4.34 -13.33
N TYR A 50 15.15 3.88 -12.28
CA TYR A 50 13.77 4.26 -11.98
C TYR A 50 13.57 4.57 -10.50
N THR A 51 12.55 5.40 -10.20
CA THR A 51 12.21 5.83 -8.84
C THR A 51 11.40 4.78 -8.11
N GLY A 52 11.42 4.85 -6.76
CA GLY A 52 10.59 4.04 -5.88
C GLY A 52 11.08 2.59 -5.74
N CYS A 53 10.18 1.71 -5.40
CA CYS A 53 10.45 0.31 -5.07
C CYS A 53 10.88 -0.51 -6.29
N GLY A 54 11.70 -1.53 -6.05
CA GLY A 54 12.15 -2.48 -7.06
C GLY A 54 11.13 -3.58 -7.39
N VAL A 55 11.53 -4.51 -8.25
CA VAL A 55 10.67 -5.61 -8.75
C VAL A 55 10.07 -6.43 -7.61
N MET A 56 10.93 -6.90 -6.70
CA MET A 56 10.51 -7.79 -5.60
C MET A 56 9.57 -7.08 -4.63
N ALA A 57 9.94 -5.88 -4.18
CA ALA A 57 9.13 -5.11 -3.23
C ALA A 57 7.75 -4.77 -3.81
N SER A 58 7.70 -4.36 -5.09
CA SER A 58 6.46 -4.06 -5.80
C SER A 58 5.56 -5.31 -5.91
N ALA A 59 6.12 -6.45 -6.32
CA ALA A 59 5.36 -7.69 -6.43
C ALA A 59 4.84 -8.20 -5.06
N ILE A 60 5.65 -8.07 -4.00
CA ILE A 60 5.23 -8.39 -2.62
C ILE A 60 4.12 -7.44 -2.17
N GLY A 61 4.32 -6.12 -2.32
CA GLY A 61 3.36 -5.09 -1.88
C GLY A 61 1.99 -5.24 -2.55
N MET A 62 1.97 -5.63 -3.83
CA MET A 62 0.73 -5.86 -4.57
C MET A 62 -0.05 -7.09 -4.09
N ASN A 63 0.61 -8.06 -3.47
CA ASN A 63 -0.01 -9.29 -3.01
C ASN A 63 -0.15 -9.31 -1.47
N LYS A 64 -1.38 -9.10 -0.97
CA LYS A 64 -1.67 -9.01 0.48
C LYS A 64 -1.24 -10.25 1.27
N GLU A 65 -1.35 -11.45 0.69
CA GLU A 65 -0.94 -12.69 1.35
C GLU A 65 0.57 -12.79 1.48
N TYR A 66 1.33 -12.45 0.42
CA TYR A 66 2.80 -12.45 0.47
C TYR A 66 3.32 -11.31 1.36
N THR A 67 2.72 -10.12 1.31
CA THR A 67 3.03 -9.03 2.25
C THR A 67 2.87 -9.50 3.69
N LYS A 68 1.74 -10.12 4.03
CA LYS A 68 1.51 -10.64 5.39
C LYS A 68 2.51 -11.74 5.80
N LYS A 69 2.95 -12.60 4.89
CA LYS A 69 3.99 -13.61 5.17
C LYS A 69 5.31 -12.96 5.55
N VAL A 70 5.76 -11.97 4.77
CA VAL A 70 7.00 -11.23 5.04
C VAL A 70 6.92 -10.46 6.36
N LEU A 71 5.81 -9.74 6.60
CA LEU A 71 5.61 -8.97 7.82
C LEU A 71 5.49 -9.86 9.07
N ARG A 72 4.88 -11.04 8.94
CA ARG A 72 4.75 -12.03 10.04
C ARG A 72 6.10 -12.60 10.43
N ASP A 73 6.96 -12.94 9.46
CA ASP A 73 8.32 -13.41 9.72
C ASP A 73 9.14 -12.35 10.48
N ALA A 74 8.88 -11.09 10.19
CA ALA A 74 9.47 -9.96 10.92
C ALA A 74 8.78 -9.65 12.26
N SER A 75 7.82 -10.45 12.72
CA SER A 75 7.06 -10.23 13.96
C SER A 75 6.37 -8.87 14.04
N LEU A 76 5.87 -8.37 12.91
CA LEU A 76 5.04 -7.16 12.86
C LEU A 76 3.57 -7.52 13.15
N PRO A 77 2.80 -6.64 13.81
CA PRO A 77 1.42 -6.92 14.19
C PRO A 77 0.50 -6.98 12.96
N LEU A 78 -0.22 -8.08 12.84
CA LEU A 78 -1.13 -8.35 11.72
C LEU A 78 -2.47 -8.87 12.24
N ILE A 79 -3.56 -8.46 11.61
CA ILE A 79 -4.87 -9.05 11.85
C ILE A 79 -4.83 -10.53 11.44
N LYS A 80 -5.42 -11.38 12.28
CA LYS A 80 -5.54 -12.82 12.01
C LYS A 80 -6.31 -13.06 10.72
N SER A 81 -5.74 -13.86 9.84
CA SER A 81 -6.27 -14.04 8.49
C SER A 81 -5.88 -15.38 7.90
N VAL A 82 -6.66 -15.81 6.91
CA VAL A 82 -6.35 -16.97 6.07
C VAL A 82 -6.53 -16.58 4.60
N CYS A 83 -5.76 -17.22 3.74
CA CYS A 83 -5.94 -17.13 2.31
C CYS A 83 -6.64 -18.40 1.81
N VAL A 84 -7.69 -18.22 1.00
CA VAL A 84 -8.44 -19.30 0.37
C VAL A 84 -8.32 -19.22 -1.14
N SER A 85 -8.07 -20.37 -1.76
CA SER A 85 -7.96 -20.56 -3.20
C SER A 85 -9.07 -21.46 -3.71
N LYS A 86 -9.25 -21.50 -5.02
CA LYS A 86 -10.24 -22.39 -5.64
C LYS A 86 -9.99 -23.85 -5.29
N GLY A 87 -10.97 -24.51 -4.69
CA GLY A 87 -10.92 -25.92 -4.28
C GLY A 87 -10.59 -26.14 -2.81
N ASP A 88 -10.22 -25.09 -2.05
CA ASP A 88 -10.08 -25.17 -0.61
C ASP A 88 -11.43 -25.45 0.10
N ASN A 89 -11.36 -26.15 1.21
CA ASN A 89 -12.50 -26.25 2.12
C ASN A 89 -12.59 -24.96 2.95
N LEU A 90 -13.50 -24.08 2.55
CA LEU A 90 -13.68 -22.77 3.17
C LEU A 90 -13.88 -22.84 4.68
N PHE A 91 -14.74 -23.78 5.14
CA PHE A 91 -15.08 -23.85 6.56
C PHE A 91 -13.91 -24.33 7.40
N GLN A 92 -13.15 -25.29 6.91
CA GLN A 92 -11.93 -25.76 7.56
C GLN A 92 -10.86 -24.65 7.62
N LYS A 93 -10.73 -23.86 6.54
CA LYS A 93 -9.77 -22.75 6.49
C LYS A 93 -10.12 -21.63 7.49
N THR A 94 -11.38 -21.38 7.74
CA THR A 94 -11.85 -20.27 8.60
C THR A 94 -12.22 -20.70 10.02
N GLU A 95 -12.06 -21.97 10.41
CA GLU A 95 -12.50 -22.51 11.70
C GLU A 95 -11.88 -21.79 12.91
N ASP A 96 -10.66 -21.28 12.75
CA ASP A 96 -9.94 -20.56 13.80
C ASP A 96 -10.20 -19.04 13.81
N LEU A 97 -10.97 -18.51 12.87
CA LEU A 97 -11.30 -17.09 12.78
C LEU A 97 -12.64 -16.80 13.48
N VAL A 98 -12.78 -15.58 14.00
CA VAL A 98 -14.01 -15.14 14.69
C VAL A 98 -14.70 -14.05 13.85
N TYR A 99 -16.03 -14.24 13.60
CA TYR A 99 -16.84 -13.22 12.91
C TYR A 99 -16.93 -11.91 13.73
N PRO A 100 -17.12 -10.76 13.05
CA PRO A 100 -17.24 -10.55 11.60
C PRO A 100 -15.93 -10.72 10.86
N PHE A 101 -16.00 -10.96 9.53
CA PHE A 101 -14.83 -11.02 8.68
C PHE A 101 -14.80 -9.88 7.67
N MET A 102 -13.61 -9.51 7.25
CA MET A 102 -13.36 -8.73 6.04
C MET A 102 -12.82 -9.66 4.95
N VAL A 103 -13.55 -9.77 3.86
CA VAL A 103 -13.19 -10.57 2.68
C VAL A 103 -12.58 -9.64 1.63
N LYS A 104 -11.39 -9.99 1.10
CA LYS A 104 -10.62 -9.13 0.20
C LYS A 104 -10.01 -9.96 -0.94
N PRO A 105 -10.05 -9.50 -2.19
CA PRO A 105 -9.16 -10.03 -3.23
C PRO A 105 -7.69 -9.80 -2.83
N VAL A 106 -6.82 -10.78 -3.12
CA VAL A 106 -5.41 -10.71 -2.68
C VAL A 106 -4.62 -9.62 -3.40
N CYS A 107 -4.86 -9.40 -4.70
CA CYS A 107 -4.07 -8.51 -5.55
C CYS A 107 -4.83 -7.26 -6.03
N GLU A 108 -5.87 -6.83 -5.32
CA GLU A 108 -6.62 -5.63 -5.67
C GLU A 108 -6.36 -4.48 -4.71
N GLY A 109 -6.35 -3.25 -5.25
CA GLY A 109 -6.25 -2.01 -4.50
C GLY A 109 -7.62 -1.35 -4.26
N SER A 110 -7.60 -0.13 -3.69
CA SER A 110 -8.75 0.79 -3.62
C SER A 110 -10.04 0.21 -3.01
N SER A 111 -9.96 -0.79 -2.15
CA SER A 111 -11.10 -1.50 -1.55
C SER A 111 -12.06 -2.18 -2.54
N PHE A 112 -11.63 -2.40 -3.79
CA PHE A 112 -12.43 -3.13 -4.79
C PHE A 112 -12.64 -4.59 -4.37
N GLY A 113 -13.89 -5.06 -4.51
CA GLY A 113 -14.26 -6.44 -4.20
C GLY A 113 -14.18 -6.80 -2.72
N MET A 114 -14.00 -5.83 -1.82
CA MET A 114 -14.01 -6.05 -0.37
C MET A 114 -15.43 -6.12 0.15
N SER A 115 -15.66 -6.98 1.15
CA SER A 115 -16.95 -7.11 1.83
C SER A 115 -16.74 -7.45 3.30
N LYS A 116 -17.52 -6.78 4.18
CA LYS A 116 -17.70 -7.19 5.57
C LYS A 116 -18.80 -8.24 5.64
N VAL A 117 -18.57 -9.34 6.36
CA VAL A 117 -19.52 -10.45 6.48
C VAL A 117 -19.67 -10.86 7.96
N ASN A 118 -20.91 -11.15 8.35
CA ASN A 118 -21.27 -11.49 9.73
C ASN A 118 -21.70 -12.95 9.86
N THR A 119 -22.01 -13.60 8.75
CA THR A 119 -22.54 -14.95 8.72
C THR A 119 -21.84 -15.81 7.65
N GLN A 120 -22.02 -17.12 7.78
CA GLN A 120 -21.49 -18.10 6.83
C GLN A 120 -22.08 -17.94 5.42
N ASP A 121 -23.36 -17.63 5.30
CA ASP A 121 -24.02 -17.45 4.00
C ASP A 121 -23.50 -16.19 3.30
N GLU A 122 -23.30 -15.10 4.06
CA GLU A 122 -22.67 -13.88 3.55
C GLU A 122 -21.23 -14.14 3.10
N LEU A 123 -20.47 -14.98 3.83
CA LEU A 123 -19.09 -15.33 3.48
C LEU A 123 -19.01 -16.03 2.12
N VAL A 124 -19.87 -17.00 1.85
CA VAL A 124 -19.91 -17.72 0.57
C VAL A 124 -20.18 -16.74 -0.59
N LYS A 125 -21.14 -15.83 -0.41
CA LYS A 125 -21.46 -14.81 -1.41
C LYS A 125 -20.28 -13.84 -1.61
N ALA A 126 -19.67 -13.35 -0.54
CA ALA A 126 -18.54 -12.41 -0.61
C ALA A 126 -17.33 -13.02 -1.33
N ILE A 127 -17.02 -14.29 -1.10
CA ILE A 127 -15.96 -15.01 -1.81
C ILE A 127 -16.29 -15.13 -3.29
N PHE A 128 -17.52 -15.48 -3.64
CA PHE A 128 -17.94 -15.54 -5.06
C PHE A 128 -17.77 -14.17 -5.74
N ASP A 129 -18.14 -13.08 -5.08
CA ASP A 129 -18.00 -11.74 -5.63
C ASP A 129 -16.52 -11.30 -5.72
N ALA A 130 -15.71 -11.55 -4.70
CA ALA A 130 -14.27 -11.26 -4.71
C ALA A 130 -13.50 -12.10 -5.74
N SER A 131 -13.94 -13.34 -6.00
CA SER A 131 -13.29 -14.23 -6.99
C SER A 131 -13.39 -13.76 -8.44
N LYS A 132 -14.25 -12.78 -8.73
CA LYS A 132 -14.34 -12.13 -10.05
C LYS A 132 -13.11 -11.26 -10.33
N PHE A 133 -12.41 -10.81 -9.28
CA PHE A 133 -11.23 -9.95 -9.37
C PHE A 133 -9.94 -10.75 -9.23
N ASN A 134 -9.90 -11.75 -8.33
CA ASN A 134 -8.72 -12.55 -8.08
C ASN A 134 -9.10 -13.98 -7.70
N GLN A 135 -8.25 -14.97 -8.03
CA GLN A 135 -8.51 -16.38 -7.68
C GLN A 135 -8.26 -16.68 -6.20
N ASP A 136 -7.35 -15.93 -5.58
CA ASP A 136 -7.01 -16.06 -4.17
C ASP A 136 -7.68 -14.93 -3.37
N ILE A 137 -8.33 -15.31 -2.26
CA ILE A 137 -9.12 -14.42 -1.43
C ILE A 137 -8.56 -14.43 -0.02
N LEU A 138 -8.26 -13.26 0.52
CA LEU A 138 -7.87 -13.07 1.90
C LEU A 138 -9.12 -12.86 2.76
N ILE A 139 -9.24 -13.64 3.84
CA ILE A 139 -10.29 -13.51 4.84
C ILE A 139 -9.61 -13.12 6.15
N GLU A 140 -9.99 -11.97 6.71
CA GLU A 140 -9.44 -11.43 7.95
C GLU A 140 -10.53 -11.24 8.99
N GLU A 141 -10.21 -11.38 10.28
CA GLU A 141 -11.10 -10.91 11.34
C GLU A 141 -11.34 -9.40 11.17
N TYR A 142 -12.58 -8.97 11.26
CA TYR A 142 -12.90 -7.55 11.23
C TYR A 142 -12.61 -6.92 12.58
N LYS A 143 -11.86 -5.83 12.56
CA LYS A 143 -11.57 -5.02 13.76
C LYS A 143 -12.04 -3.59 13.57
N VAL A 144 -12.44 -2.98 14.66
CA VAL A 144 -12.79 -1.56 14.74
C VAL A 144 -11.62 -0.81 15.38
N GLY A 145 -11.29 0.34 14.88
CA GLY A 145 -10.18 1.13 15.40
C GLY A 145 -9.93 2.39 14.59
N VAL A 146 -8.79 3.03 14.87
CA VAL A 146 -8.33 4.21 14.15
C VAL A 146 -7.64 3.77 12.86
N ASN A 147 -8.15 4.21 11.70
CA ASN A 147 -7.43 4.04 10.44
C ASN A 147 -6.33 5.10 10.37
N ALA A 148 -5.11 4.67 10.15
CA ALA A 148 -3.96 5.55 10.07
C ALA A 148 -3.07 5.15 8.89
N THR A 149 -2.39 6.13 8.31
CA THR A 149 -1.43 5.88 7.23
C THR A 149 -0.15 6.66 7.48
N VAL A 150 0.99 6.07 7.08
CA VAL A 150 2.32 6.62 7.30
C VAL A 150 3.13 6.54 6.02
N GLY A 151 3.60 7.68 5.53
CA GLY A 151 4.61 7.72 4.49
C GLY A 151 5.97 7.28 5.04
N VAL A 152 6.72 6.53 4.27
CA VAL A 152 8.13 6.25 4.54
C VAL A 152 8.94 6.76 3.36
N LEU A 153 9.82 7.70 3.64
CA LEU A 153 10.72 8.33 2.67
C LEU A 153 12.14 7.89 2.95
N GLU A 154 12.96 7.79 1.92
CA GLU A 154 14.36 7.47 2.04
C GLU A 154 15.21 8.70 1.70
N LYS A 155 16.16 9.03 2.55
CA LYS A 155 17.15 10.07 2.31
C LYS A 155 18.54 9.52 2.59
N ASP A 156 19.43 9.62 1.60
CA ASP A 156 20.82 9.14 1.70
C ASP A 156 20.93 7.67 2.13
N GLY A 157 19.99 6.82 1.69
CA GLY A 157 19.92 5.39 2.02
C GLY A 157 19.26 5.07 3.37
N GLU A 158 18.81 6.08 4.13
CA GLU A 158 18.16 5.86 5.42
C GLU A 158 16.67 6.20 5.35
N PRO A 159 15.78 5.23 5.65
CA PRO A 159 14.35 5.46 5.67
C PRO A 159 13.91 6.17 6.95
N PHE A 160 13.00 7.12 6.79
CA PHE A 160 12.33 7.82 7.90
C PHE A 160 10.82 7.90 7.65
N ALA A 161 10.05 7.89 8.73
CA ALA A 161 8.59 7.96 8.67
C ALA A 161 8.11 9.42 8.69
N THR A 162 7.08 9.71 7.90
CA THR A 162 6.37 11.00 7.93
C THR A 162 5.51 11.14 9.20
N ASP A 163 4.80 12.26 9.31
CA ASP A 163 3.71 12.35 10.26
C ASP A 163 2.59 11.41 9.89
N ILE A 164 1.90 10.90 10.91
CA ILE A 164 0.82 9.94 10.76
C ILE A 164 -0.44 10.72 10.39
N LEU A 165 -1.09 10.30 9.31
CA LEU A 165 -2.40 10.79 8.91
C LEU A 165 -3.47 9.82 9.41
N GLU A 166 -4.42 10.33 10.19
CA GLU A 166 -5.61 9.59 10.59
C GLU A 166 -6.73 9.81 9.58
N LEU A 167 -7.42 8.73 9.23
CA LEU A 167 -8.53 8.69 8.29
C LEU A 167 -9.80 8.32 9.06
N ARG A 168 -10.74 9.26 9.22
CA ARG A 168 -12.04 9.03 9.87
C ARG A 168 -13.14 8.92 8.82
N PRO A 169 -13.43 7.72 8.32
CA PRO A 169 -14.55 7.55 7.39
C PRO A 169 -15.88 7.82 8.10
N HIS A 170 -16.84 8.40 7.39
CA HIS A 170 -18.22 8.56 7.87
C HIS A 170 -19.01 7.24 7.71
N ASN A 171 -18.51 6.32 6.87
CA ASN A 171 -19.02 4.96 6.72
C ASN A 171 -18.53 4.05 7.89
N GLU A 172 -19.12 2.88 8.02
CA GLU A 172 -18.75 1.89 9.05
C GLU A 172 -17.28 1.45 8.94
N TRP A 173 -16.72 1.48 7.74
CA TRP A 173 -15.32 1.18 7.45
C TRP A 173 -14.82 2.00 6.26
N TYR A 174 -13.51 2.03 6.01
CA TYR A 174 -12.88 2.84 4.97
C TYR A 174 -13.00 2.13 3.60
N ASP A 175 -14.20 2.18 3.04
CA ASP A 175 -14.58 1.58 1.77
C ASP A 175 -14.24 2.46 0.56
N TYR A 176 -14.65 2.02 -0.63
CA TYR A 176 -14.43 2.75 -1.87
C TYR A 176 -15.09 4.14 -1.86
N GLU A 177 -16.32 4.22 -1.35
CA GLU A 177 -17.06 5.49 -1.27
C GLU A 177 -16.36 6.45 -0.31
N ALA A 178 -15.96 5.98 0.86
CA ALA A 178 -15.20 6.77 1.85
C ALA A 178 -13.86 7.27 1.31
N LYS A 179 -13.19 6.49 0.41
CA LYS A 179 -11.91 6.86 -0.20
C LYS A 179 -12.04 7.94 -1.27
N TYR A 180 -13.10 7.90 -2.09
CA TYR A 180 -13.16 8.70 -3.33
C TYR A 180 -14.26 9.72 -3.37
N THR A 181 -15.22 9.70 -2.43
CA THR A 181 -16.28 10.70 -2.36
C THR A 181 -15.87 11.84 -1.43
N LYS A 182 -15.80 13.04 -1.98
CA LYS A 182 -15.43 14.24 -1.21
C LYS A 182 -16.35 14.44 0.00
N GLY A 183 -15.73 14.60 1.18
CA GLY A 183 -16.45 14.83 2.44
C GLY A 183 -16.95 13.55 3.14
N MET A 184 -16.59 12.35 2.64
CA MET A 184 -16.93 11.09 3.29
C MET A 184 -15.85 10.59 4.26
N THR A 185 -14.72 11.29 4.34
CA THR A 185 -13.62 11.01 5.27
C THR A 185 -13.04 12.32 5.79
N ASP A 186 -12.86 12.42 7.09
CA ASP A 186 -12.11 13.50 7.72
C ASP A 186 -10.63 13.07 7.81
N PHE A 187 -9.74 13.99 7.42
CA PHE A 187 -8.29 13.83 7.41
C PHE A 187 -7.69 14.61 8.58
N ILE A 188 -7.08 13.91 9.53
CA ILE A 188 -6.51 14.52 10.75
C ILE A 188 -5.00 14.33 10.73
N LEU A 189 -4.28 15.42 10.62
CA LEU A 189 -2.83 15.43 10.48
C LEU A 189 -2.20 16.53 11.39
N PRO A 190 -1.37 16.16 12.36
CA PRO A 190 -1.04 14.78 12.76
C PRO A 190 -2.23 14.05 13.40
N ALA A 191 -2.19 12.70 13.36
CA ALA A 191 -3.21 11.83 13.95
C ALA A 191 -3.43 12.09 15.45
N GLU A 192 -4.67 11.98 15.92
CA GLU A 192 -5.02 12.14 17.34
C GLU A 192 -4.81 10.85 18.13
N ILE A 193 -3.58 10.37 18.20
CA ILE A 193 -3.14 9.20 18.96
C ILE A 193 -2.06 9.58 19.97
N SER A 194 -1.78 8.71 20.96
CA SER A 194 -0.75 8.98 21.97
C SER A 194 0.65 9.07 21.37
N GLU A 195 1.55 9.80 22.03
CA GLU A 195 2.97 9.90 21.61
C GLU A 195 3.64 8.52 21.59
N GLU A 196 3.30 7.63 22.52
CA GLU A 196 3.81 6.26 22.56
C GLU A 196 3.35 5.48 21.32
N MET A 197 2.05 5.53 21.00
CA MET A 197 1.50 4.89 19.81
C MET A 197 2.09 5.48 18.52
N THR A 198 2.28 6.80 18.46
CA THR A 198 2.94 7.47 17.34
C THR A 198 4.32 6.89 17.08
N LYS A 199 5.12 6.70 18.13
CA LYS A 199 6.45 6.10 18.02
C LYS A 199 6.38 4.65 17.50
N VAL A 200 5.51 3.83 18.09
CA VAL A 200 5.36 2.42 17.72
C VAL A 200 4.92 2.27 16.26
N VAL A 201 3.96 3.08 15.80
CA VAL A 201 3.48 3.08 14.41
C VAL A 201 4.59 3.49 13.43
N LYS A 202 5.33 4.58 13.72
CA LYS A 202 6.45 5.03 12.87
C LYS A 202 7.57 3.98 12.79
N GLU A 203 7.93 3.36 13.91
CA GLU A 203 8.94 2.28 13.95
C GLU A 203 8.46 1.04 13.16
N ALA A 204 7.18 0.66 13.29
CA ALA A 204 6.59 -0.44 12.54
C ALA A 204 6.56 -0.16 11.02
N ALA A 205 6.25 1.08 10.62
CA ALA A 205 6.27 1.49 9.21
C ALA A 205 7.67 1.39 8.60
N ILE A 206 8.69 1.91 9.28
CA ILE A 206 10.10 1.82 8.84
C ILE A 206 10.53 0.35 8.77
N LYS A 207 10.16 -0.48 9.75
CA LYS A 207 10.48 -1.90 9.74
C LYS A 207 9.81 -2.63 8.58
N ALA A 208 8.51 -2.34 8.32
CA ALA A 208 7.79 -2.90 7.18
C ALA A 208 8.44 -2.53 5.84
N PHE A 209 8.82 -1.25 5.68
CA PHE A 209 9.58 -0.77 4.51
C PHE A 209 10.85 -1.58 4.28
N LYS A 210 11.67 -1.76 5.33
CA LYS A 210 12.96 -2.48 5.24
C LYS A 210 12.77 -3.96 4.92
N VAL A 211 11.87 -4.65 5.60
CA VAL A 211 11.70 -6.11 5.41
C VAL A 211 11.03 -6.48 4.10
N CYS A 212 10.18 -5.60 3.55
CA CYS A 212 9.61 -5.77 2.22
C CYS A 212 10.58 -5.39 1.09
N GLY A 213 11.78 -4.89 1.42
CA GLY A 213 12.76 -4.46 0.43
C GLY A 213 12.36 -3.21 -0.34
N CYS A 214 11.56 -2.33 0.27
CA CYS A 214 11.17 -1.06 -0.34
C CYS A 214 12.37 -0.12 -0.48
N SER A 215 12.29 0.80 -1.43
CA SER A 215 13.26 1.87 -1.62
C SER A 215 12.58 3.17 -2.07
N GLY A 216 13.22 4.29 -1.77
CA GLY A 216 12.77 5.63 -2.13
C GLY A 216 11.57 6.09 -1.34
N VAL A 217 10.38 5.59 -1.69
CA VAL A 217 9.12 6.03 -1.09
C VAL A 217 8.12 4.89 -1.02
N SER A 218 7.39 4.81 0.09
CA SER A 218 6.23 3.94 0.27
C SER A 218 5.23 4.56 1.24
N ARG A 219 4.07 3.93 1.39
CA ARG A 219 3.07 4.27 2.41
C ARG A 219 2.57 2.99 3.06
N VAL A 220 2.52 2.98 4.38
CA VAL A 220 2.05 1.83 5.17
C VAL A 220 0.74 2.21 5.83
N ASP A 221 -0.29 1.40 5.60
CA ASP A 221 -1.63 1.63 6.12
C ASP A 221 -1.88 0.73 7.35
N PHE A 222 -2.41 1.34 8.40
CA PHE A 222 -2.63 0.72 9.71
C PHE A 222 -4.08 0.78 10.15
N LEU A 223 -4.46 -0.19 10.97
CA LEU A 223 -5.63 -0.12 11.85
C LEU A 223 -5.13 -0.24 13.30
N ILE A 224 -5.30 0.81 14.08
CA ILE A 224 -4.94 0.81 15.51
C ILE A 224 -6.18 0.37 16.28
N SER A 225 -6.14 -0.82 16.87
CA SER A 225 -7.24 -1.43 17.63
C SER A 225 -6.67 -2.09 18.87
N ASP A 226 -7.31 -1.89 20.02
CA ASP A 226 -6.88 -2.44 21.32
C ASP A 226 -5.40 -2.16 21.63
N ASP A 227 -4.94 -0.93 21.35
CA ASP A 227 -3.55 -0.47 21.49
C ASP A 227 -2.52 -1.25 20.64
N ILE A 228 -2.98 -1.92 19.58
CA ILE A 228 -2.12 -2.65 18.65
C ILE A 228 -2.23 -2.03 17.25
N PRO A 229 -1.12 -1.54 16.65
CA PRO A 229 -1.11 -1.00 15.30
C PRO A 229 -0.96 -2.11 14.26
N TYR A 230 -2.06 -2.71 13.84
CA TYR A 230 -2.07 -3.75 12.82
C TYR A 230 -1.76 -3.16 11.45
N ILE A 231 -0.77 -3.71 10.76
CA ILE A 231 -0.48 -3.34 9.37
C ILE A 231 -1.52 -3.99 8.46
N LEU A 232 -2.17 -3.19 7.63
CA LEU A 232 -3.15 -3.62 6.64
C LEU A 232 -2.51 -3.92 5.29
N GLU A 233 -1.71 -2.97 4.79
CA GLU A 233 -1.02 -3.07 3.50
C GLU A 233 0.19 -2.13 3.42
N ILE A 234 1.06 -2.36 2.45
CA ILE A 234 2.14 -1.47 2.07
C ILE A 234 1.96 -1.05 0.61
N ASN A 235 1.93 0.26 0.37
CA ASN A 235 1.80 0.84 -0.96
C ASN A 235 3.21 1.22 -1.46
N THR A 236 3.67 0.56 -2.51
CA THR A 236 5.02 0.74 -3.06
C THR A 236 5.13 1.88 -4.08
N SER A 237 4.00 2.42 -4.52
CA SER A 237 3.89 3.60 -5.40
C SER A 237 2.74 4.50 -4.91
N PRO A 238 2.91 5.20 -3.76
CA PRO A 238 1.85 6.05 -3.20
C PRO A 238 1.53 7.22 -4.11
N GLY A 239 0.26 7.67 -4.07
CA GLY A 239 -0.20 8.81 -4.85
C GLY A 239 0.57 10.10 -4.57
N MET A 240 0.76 10.88 -5.62
CA MET A 240 1.55 12.12 -5.61
C MET A 240 0.74 13.34 -6.10
N THR A 241 -0.60 13.25 -6.10
CA THR A 241 -1.46 14.40 -6.46
C THR A 241 -1.68 15.32 -5.27
N ASP A 242 -2.20 16.51 -5.50
CA ASP A 242 -2.50 17.52 -4.46
C ASP A 242 -3.46 17.01 -3.37
N THR A 243 -4.23 15.96 -3.66
CA THR A 243 -5.19 15.34 -2.73
C THR A 243 -4.68 14.02 -2.17
N SER A 244 -3.44 13.64 -2.46
CA SER A 244 -2.85 12.40 -1.98
C SER A 244 -2.29 12.54 -0.56
N ASP A 245 -2.32 11.45 0.20
CA ASP A 245 -1.89 11.41 1.59
C ASP A 245 -0.40 11.75 1.77
N LEU A 246 0.47 11.16 0.93
CA LEU A 246 1.92 11.31 1.08
C LEU A 246 2.40 12.77 0.93
N PRO A 247 1.97 13.57 -0.07
CA PRO A 247 2.30 14.99 -0.13
C PRO A 247 1.83 15.79 1.09
N ALA A 248 0.63 15.49 1.60
CA ALA A 248 0.10 16.15 2.80
C ALA A 248 0.96 15.82 4.04
N GLN A 249 1.33 14.55 4.22
CA GLN A 249 2.19 14.08 5.30
C GLN A 249 3.62 14.68 5.22
N ALA A 250 4.18 14.81 4.02
CA ALA A 250 5.47 15.46 3.80
C ALA A 250 5.41 16.94 4.14
N ALA A 251 4.36 17.64 3.69
CA ALA A 251 4.14 19.06 3.96
C ALA A 251 3.98 19.35 5.46
N SER A 252 3.33 18.48 6.23
CA SER A 252 3.22 18.57 7.69
C SER A 252 4.60 18.59 8.39
N MET A 253 5.60 17.93 7.81
CA MET A 253 6.98 17.92 8.28
C MET A 253 7.84 19.07 7.73
N GLY A 254 7.25 19.97 6.95
CA GLY A 254 7.97 21.07 6.30
C GLY A 254 8.69 20.67 5.02
N ILE A 255 8.45 19.49 4.48
CA ILE A 255 9.00 19.02 3.20
C ILE A 255 8.04 19.50 2.10
N SER A 256 8.50 20.41 1.26
CA SER A 256 7.71 20.92 0.14
C SER A 256 7.46 19.83 -0.92
N TYR A 257 6.46 20.04 -1.77
CA TYR A 257 6.17 19.10 -2.87
C TYR A 257 7.38 18.91 -3.80
N ASP A 258 8.08 19.99 -4.13
CA ASP A 258 9.28 19.92 -4.95
C ASP A 258 10.41 19.11 -4.29
N GLU A 259 10.61 19.27 -2.99
CA GLU A 259 11.58 18.48 -2.23
C GLU A 259 11.17 17.01 -2.14
N LEU A 260 9.89 16.70 -1.99
CA LEU A 260 9.37 15.33 -2.02
C LEU A 260 9.62 14.66 -3.37
N VAL A 261 9.33 15.37 -4.48
CA VAL A 261 9.60 14.89 -5.84
C VAL A 261 11.11 14.69 -6.05
N GLU A 262 11.94 15.60 -5.56
CA GLU A 262 13.39 15.48 -5.65
C GLU A 262 13.94 14.31 -4.84
N LEU A 263 13.45 14.09 -3.62
CA LEU A 263 13.79 12.91 -2.80
C LEU A 263 13.43 11.63 -3.52
N THR A 264 12.22 11.58 -4.08
CA THR A 264 11.78 10.43 -4.87
C THR A 264 12.67 10.22 -6.10
N LEU A 265 13.02 11.30 -6.82
CA LEU A 265 13.88 11.21 -7.98
C LEU A 265 15.30 10.73 -7.62
N LYS A 266 15.85 11.16 -6.49
CA LYS A 266 17.17 10.71 -6.00
C LYS A 266 17.21 9.22 -5.65
N SER A 267 16.07 8.59 -5.41
CA SER A 267 15.98 7.14 -5.20
C SER A 267 16.16 6.33 -6.49
N ALA A 268 16.21 6.98 -7.66
CA ALA A 268 16.30 6.29 -8.93
C ALA A 268 17.58 5.43 -9.01
N GLY A 269 17.38 4.16 -9.35
CA GLY A 269 18.46 3.18 -9.41
C GLY A 269 18.05 1.93 -10.15
N LEU A 270 18.98 0.98 -10.25
CA LEU A 270 18.81 -0.37 -10.75
C LEU A 270 19.19 -1.39 -9.68
N ASN A 271 18.81 -2.65 -9.88
CA ASN A 271 19.11 -3.78 -8.98
C ASN A 271 18.53 -3.60 -7.57
N LYS A 272 17.29 -3.15 -7.50
CA LYS A 272 16.56 -2.92 -6.24
C LYS A 272 15.74 -4.14 -5.84
#